data_2f2ff1cfb9e41923207a43aa9143658c
#
_entry.id   2f2ff1cfb9e41923207a43aa9143658c
#
_cell.length_a   1.000
_cell.length_b   1.000
_cell.length_c   1.000
_cell.angle_alpha   90.00
_cell.angle_beta   90.00
_cell.angle_gamma   90.00
#
_symmetry.space_group_name_H-M   'P 1'
#
loop_
_entity.id
_entity.type
_entity.pdbx_description
1 polymer ?
#
loop_
_entity_poly.entity_id
_entity_poly.type
_entity_poly.pdbx_seq_one_letter_code
_entity_poly.pdbx_strand_id
1 'polypeptide(L)'
;HGLCISLIHENGKVMLWDCGHNEDCRPSVFLPRSGISEIGVFFVTNYDEDHISDLPELRRKLHISTLHRNRSISKEQLISLKRQSGPISPAMQSMLDMLDMYNTPVKPPESPSVTYSCYYNNYETDFVDSNNISLVTFLTCNGYKFIIPGDLEKPGWEKLLNDTNFCRELQDVKTFIASHHGRENGYCEKVFEHCCPDVVVFSDASIKHETQKMSGIYARHARGIQFGGRTRHVLSTRQDGALEWPL
;
A
#
# COMPACT_ATOMS: atom_id res chain seq x y z
N HIS A 1 -4.73 -7.16 -11.52
CA HIS A 1 -4.33 -5.83 -11.12
C HIS A 1 -4.63 -5.68 -9.64
N GLY A 2 -3.64 -5.48 -8.82
CA GLY A 2 -3.85 -5.34 -7.40
C GLY A 2 -2.55 -5.09 -6.66
N LEU A 3 -2.63 -4.36 -5.54
CA LEU A 3 -1.51 -4.15 -4.63
C LEU A 3 -1.50 -5.24 -3.56
N CYS A 4 -0.32 -5.84 -3.36
CA CYS A 4 -0.05 -6.71 -2.24
C CYS A 4 1.44 -6.65 -1.91
N ILE A 5 1.77 -6.21 -0.70
CA ILE A 5 3.15 -6.15 -0.20
C ILE A 5 3.20 -6.90 1.12
N SER A 6 4.14 -7.83 1.27
CA SER A 6 4.35 -8.56 2.52
C SER A 6 5.76 -8.34 3.04
N LEU A 7 5.88 -8.10 4.34
CA LEU A 7 7.12 -8.20 5.10
C LEU A 7 7.04 -9.46 5.96
N ILE A 8 7.95 -10.40 5.73
CA ILE A 8 8.08 -11.62 6.52
C ILE A 8 9.36 -11.49 7.33
N HIS A 9 9.22 -11.26 8.63
CA HIS A 9 10.34 -11.10 9.54
C HIS A 9 10.90 -12.47 9.96
N GLU A 10 12.20 -12.56 10.24
CA GLU A 10 12.88 -13.79 10.65
C GLU A 10 12.27 -14.45 11.91
N ASN A 11 11.61 -13.67 12.78
CA ASN A 11 10.89 -14.20 13.94
C ASN A 11 9.51 -14.81 13.60
N GLY A 12 9.17 -14.94 12.31
CA GLY A 12 7.92 -15.48 11.79
C GLY A 12 6.74 -14.50 11.81
N LYS A 13 6.93 -13.25 12.26
CA LYS A 13 5.86 -12.23 12.20
C LYS A 13 5.71 -11.69 10.79
N VAL A 14 4.47 -11.48 10.39
CA VAL A 14 4.11 -11.01 9.04
C VAL A 14 3.37 -9.69 9.15
N MET A 15 3.78 -8.73 8.34
CA MET A 15 3.03 -7.52 8.03
C MET A 15 2.57 -7.59 6.57
N LEU A 16 1.33 -7.22 6.30
CA LEU A 16 0.75 -7.26 4.96
C LEU A 16 0.08 -5.94 4.64
N TRP A 17 0.44 -5.34 3.51
CA TRP A 17 -0.23 -4.17 2.94
C TRP A 17 -1.07 -4.63 1.76
N ASP A 18 -2.38 -4.47 1.90
CA ASP A 18 -3.41 -4.88 0.96
C ASP A 18 -3.38 -6.39 0.63
N CYS A 19 -4.39 -6.82 -0.08
CA CYS A 19 -4.53 -8.20 -0.56
C CYS A 19 -5.21 -8.25 -1.94
N GLY A 20 -4.87 -7.26 -2.78
CA GLY A 20 -5.24 -7.31 -4.18
C GLY A 20 -4.57 -8.51 -4.83
N HIS A 21 -5.28 -9.18 -5.75
CA HIS A 21 -4.77 -10.40 -6.38
C HIS A 21 -5.03 -10.42 -7.89
N ASN A 22 -4.29 -11.32 -8.54
CA ASN A 22 -4.53 -11.75 -9.91
C ASN A 22 -4.52 -13.30 -9.97
N GLU A 23 -4.58 -13.86 -11.17
CA GLU A 23 -4.59 -15.32 -11.37
C GLU A 23 -3.29 -15.97 -10.89
N ASP A 24 -2.14 -15.28 -11.04
CA ASP A 24 -0.81 -15.83 -10.74
C ASP A 24 -0.39 -15.62 -9.28
N CYS A 25 -0.87 -14.56 -8.63
CA CYS A 25 -0.47 -14.19 -7.27
C CYS A 25 -1.70 -13.90 -6.40
N ARG A 26 -1.89 -14.74 -5.38
CA ARG A 26 -2.99 -14.64 -4.42
C ARG A 26 -2.46 -14.80 -3.00
N PRO A 27 -2.53 -13.76 -2.13
CA PRO A 27 -1.99 -13.80 -0.77
C PRO A 27 -2.53 -14.95 0.07
N SER A 28 -3.84 -15.24 -0.03
CA SER A 28 -4.47 -16.38 0.66
C SER A 28 -3.99 -17.76 0.19
N VAL A 29 -3.15 -17.82 -0.83
CA VAL A 29 -2.56 -19.04 -1.35
C VAL A 29 -1.06 -19.10 -1.05
N PHE A 30 -0.31 -18.07 -1.36
CA PHE A 30 1.14 -18.09 -1.22
C PHE A 30 1.58 -18.03 0.26
N LEU A 31 0.92 -17.22 1.10
CA LEU A 31 1.28 -17.13 2.52
C LEU A 31 1.15 -18.47 3.24
N PRO A 32 0.02 -19.19 3.17
CA PRO A 32 -0.08 -20.53 3.76
C PRO A 32 0.93 -21.54 3.17
N ARG A 33 1.22 -21.49 1.87
CA ARG A 33 2.23 -22.35 1.25
C ARG A 33 3.65 -22.09 1.78
N SER A 34 3.91 -20.87 2.24
CA SER A 34 5.16 -20.49 2.90
C SER A 34 5.14 -20.79 4.42
N GLY A 35 4.15 -21.54 4.91
CA GLY A 35 4.03 -21.92 6.32
C GLY A 35 3.45 -20.82 7.23
N ILE A 36 2.92 -19.74 6.66
CA ILE A 36 2.35 -18.62 7.41
C ILE A 36 0.89 -18.92 7.71
N SER A 37 0.51 -18.84 8.99
CA SER A 37 -0.86 -19.02 9.48
C SER A 37 -1.46 -17.76 10.10
N GLU A 38 -0.63 -16.73 10.33
CA GLU A 38 -1.02 -15.50 11.01
C GLU A 38 -0.41 -14.28 10.33
N ILE A 39 -1.22 -13.24 10.16
CA ILE A 39 -0.79 -11.89 9.78
C ILE A 39 -0.85 -11.03 11.06
N GLY A 40 0.32 -10.65 11.57
CA GLY A 40 0.43 -9.85 12.80
C GLY A 40 -0.14 -8.44 12.62
N VAL A 41 0.13 -7.82 11.47
CA VAL A 41 -0.40 -6.49 11.14
C VAL A 41 -0.87 -6.48 9.69
N PHE A 42 -2.14 -6.16 9.48
CA PHE A 42 -2.72 -5.95 8.17
C PHE A 42 -3.02 -4.47 7.95
N PHE A 43 -2.48 -3.91 6.89
CA PHE A 43 -2.71 -2.53 6.48
C PHE A 43 -3.63 -2.53 5.26
N VAL A 44 -4.73 -1.79 5.33
CA VAL A 44 -5.59 -1.50 4.19
C VAL A 44 -5.30 -0.08 3.74
N THR A 45 -4.59 0.06 2.61
CA THR A 45 -4.19 1.37 2.11
C THR A 45 -5.32 2.07 1.39
N ASN A 46 -6.13 1.32 0.65
CA ASN A 46 -7.32 1.83 -0.05
C ASN A 46 -8.46 0.80 0.05
N TYR A 47 -9.69 1.26 -0.17
CA TYR A 47 -10.91 0.44 -0.07
C TYR A 47 -11.43 -0.02 -1.44
N ASP A 48 -10.67 0.16 -2.52
CA ASP A 48 -11.04 -0.30 -3.85
C ASP A 48 -10.73 -1.80 -4.04
N GLU A 49 -11.41 -2.42 -4.99
CA GLU A 49 -11.41 -3.88 -5.15
C GLU A 49 -9.99 -4.44 -5.40
N ASP A 50 -9.15 -3.72 -6.11
CA ASP A 50 -7.78 -4.12 -6.41
C ASP A 50 -6.82 -4.03 -5.22
N HIS A 51 -7.28 -3.53 -4.06
CA HIS A 51 -6.57 -3.56 -2.78
C HIS A 51 -7.08 -4.64 -1.82
N ILE A 52 -8.35 -5.06 -1.95
CA ILE A 52 -8.99 -5.96 -0.98
C ILE A 52 -9.58 -7.24 -1.60
N SER A 53 -9.37 -7.49 -2.90
CA SER A 53 -10.08 -8.54 -3.64
C SER A 53 -9.90 -9.96 -3.08
N ASP A 54 -8.78 -10.29 -2.44
CA ASP A 54 -8.55 -11.60 -1.81
C ASP A 54 -8.97 -11.65 -0.32
N LEU A 55 -9.51 -10.57 0.23
CA LEU A 55 -9.82 -10.46 1.67
C LEU A 55 -10.76 -11.56 2.20
N PRO A 56 -11.83 -11.98 1.49
CA PRO A 56 -12.68 -13.08 1.95
C PRO A 56 -11.90 -14.38 2.17
N GLU A 57 -11.05 -14.75 1.21
CA GLU A 57 -10.26 -15.97 1.28
C GLU A 57 -9.08 -15.83 2.26
N LEU A 58 -8.48 -14.65 2.35
CA LEU A 58 -7.42 -14.36 3.30
C LEU A 58 -7.92 -14.57 4.73
N ARG A 59 -9.04 -13.98 5.10
CA ARG A 59 -9.68 -14.12 6.43
C ARG A 59 -10.14 -15.53 6.74
N ARG A 60 -10.51 -16.31 5.73
CA ARG A 60 -10.91 -17.71 5.91
C ARG A 60 -9.72 -18.60 6.26
N LYS A 61 -8.53 -18.28 5.78
CA LYS A 61 -7.34 -19.14 5.87
C LYS A 61 -6.32 -18.69 6.90
N LEU A 62 -6.26 -17.40 7.21
CA LEU A 62 -5.24 -16.81 8.05
C LEU A 62 -5.88 -16.01 9.18
N HIS A 63 -5.26 -16.11 10.35
CA HIS A 63 -5.61 -15.20 11.45
C HIS A 63 -4.99 -13.83 11.20
N ILE A 64 -5.79 -12.75 11.38
CA ILE A 64 -5.31 -11.36 11.33
C ILE A 64 -5.37 -10.81 12.74
N SER A 65 -4.22 -10.44 13.32
CA SER A 65 -4.16 -9.97 14.70
C SER A 65 -4.51 -8.48 14.85
N THR A 66 -4.06 -7.65 13.92
CA THR A 66 -4.22 -6.19 14.00
C THR A 66 -4.56 -5.62 12.63
N LEU A 67 -5.47 -4.64 12.60
CA LEU A 67 -5.87 -3.92 11.40
C LEU A 67 -5.47 -2.44 11.49
N HIS A 68 -4.71 -1.96 10.51
CA HIS A 68 -4.46 -0.55 10.27
C HIS A 68 -5.21 -0.07 9.02
N ARG A 69 -5.89 1.05 9.15
CA ARG A 69 -6.67 1.68 8.07
C ARG A 69 -6.83 3.16 8.32
N ASN A 70 -7.32 3.91 7.37
CA ASN A 70 -7.83 5.24 7.64
C ASN A 70 -9.05 5.15 8.57
N ARG A 71 -8.95 5.74 9.75
CA ARG A 71 -10.01 5.71 10.78
C ARG A 71 -10.98 6.88 10.70
N SER A 72 -10.75 7.85 9.82
CA SER A 72 -11.64 9.01 9.67
C SER A 72 -12.95 8.67 8.98
N ILE A 73 -13.01 7.54 8.26
CA ILE A 73 -14.24 7.05 7.62
C ILE A 73 -14.90 5.98 8.47
N SER A 74 -16.18 6.18 8.82
CA SER A 74 -17.00 5.18 9.53
C SER A 74 -17.46 4.06 8.59
N LYS A 75 -18.01 2.99 9.16
CA LYS A 75 -18.60 1.90 8.39
C LYS A 75 -19.75 2.39 7.50
N GLU A 76 -20.65 3.19 8.04
CA GLU A 76 -21.82 3.74 7.36
C GLU A 76 -21.41 4.67 6.21
N GLN A 77 -20.42 5.51 6.45
CA GLN A 77 -19.85 6.39 5.41
C GLN A 77 -19.19 5.58 4.31
N LEU A 78 -18.44 4.52 4.65
CA LEU A 78 -17.80 3.64 3.65
C LEU A 78 -18.85 2.89 2.81
N ILE A 79 -19.94 2.40 3.42
CA ILE A 79 -21.07 1.82 2.70
C ILE A 79 -21.68 2.85 1.74
N SER A 80 -21.93 4.06 2.21
CA SER A 80 -22.49 5.13 1.37
C SER A 80 -21.59 5.46 0.19
N LEU A 81 -20.28 5.61 0.45
CA LEU A 81 -19.29 5.90 -0.58
C LEU A 81 -19.25 4.79 -1.66
N LYS A 82 -19.17 3.53 -1.24
CA LYS A 82 -19.03 2.41 -2.19
C LYS A 82 -20.32 2.11 -2.98
N ARG A 83 -21.47 2.35 -2.40
CA ARG A 83 -22.76 2.21 -3.10
C ARG A 83 -22.96 3.20 -4.25
N GLN A 84 -22.24 4.32 -4.27
CA GLN A 84 -22.24 5.24 -5.41
C GLN A 84 -21.66 4.61 -6.68
N SER A 85 -20.75 3.63 -6.53
CA SER A 85 -20.10 2.95 -7.65
C SER A 85 -20.73 1.61 -8.00
N GLY A 86 -21.71 1.12 -7.21
CA GLY A 86 -22.39 -0.15 -7.48
C GLY A 86 -22.75 -0.94 -6.21
N PRO A 87 -23.10 -2.21 -6.35
CA PRO A 87 -23.40 -3.07 -5.22
C PRO A 87 -22.13 -3.35 -4.39
N ILE A 88 -22.33 -3.61 -3.11
CA ILE A 88 -21.23 -4.02 -2.22
C ILE A 88 -20.71 -5.40 -2.65
N SER A 89 -19.44 -5.47 -2.98
CA SER A 89 -18.77 -6.72 -3.35
C SER A 89 -18.54 -7.63 -2.14
N PRO A 90 -18.26 -8.93 -2.34
CA PRO A 90 -17.85 -9.84 -1.27
C PRO A 90 -16.59 -9.36 -0.53
N ALA A 91 -15.61 -8.76 -1.24
CA ALA A 91 -14.41 -8.21 -0.64
C ALA A 91 -14.73 -7.00 0.24
N MET A 92 -15.55 -6.08 -0.26
CA MET A 92 -16.02 -4.94 0.53
C MET A 92 -16.86 -5.39 1.73
N GLN A 93 -17.75 -6.38 1.57
CA GLN A 93 -18.50 -6.91 2.71
C GLN A 93 -17.57 -7.48 3.77
N SER A 94 -16.55 -8.23 3.35
CA SER A 94 -15.51 -8.75 4.26
C SER A 94 -14.77 -7.63 4.99
N MET A 95 -14.48 -6.51 4.30
CA MET A 95 -13.89 -5.32 4.93
C MET A 95 -14.81 -4.68 5.96
N LEU A 96 -16.10 -4.54 5.63
CA LEU A 96 -17.12 -3.98 6.54
C LEU A 96 -17.28 -4.82 7.82
N ASP A 97 -17.20 -6.15 7.68
CA ASP A 97 -17.22 -7.06 8.85
C ASP A 97 -15.98 -6.88 9.71
N MET A 98 -14.81 -6.61 9.11
CA MET A 98 -13.59 -6.30 9.86
C MET A 98 -13.72 -4.99 10.64
N LEU A 99 -14.42 -3.99 10.15
CA LEU A 99 -14.62 -2.73 10.89
C LEU A 99 -15.36 -2.96 12.20
N ASP A 100 -16.29 -3.90 12.26
CA ASP A 100 -16.99 -4.28 13.47
C ASP A 100 -16.08 -5.04 14.44
N MET A 101 -15.20 -5.90 13.92
CA MET A 101 -14.33 -6.76 14.73
C MET A 101 -13.12 -6.01 15.30
N TYR A 102 -12.50 -5.12 14.51
CA TYR A 102 -11.27 -4.39 14.86
C TYR A 102 -11.55 -2.96 15.31
N ASN A 103 -12.49 -2.79 16.24
CA ASN A 103 -12.92 -1.50 16.75
C ASN A 103 -12.14 -1.03 18.00
N THR A 104 -11.43 -1.93 18.67
CA THR A 104 -10.64 -1.64 19.87
C THR A 104 -9.15 -1.52 19.50
N PRO A 105 -8.47 -0.42 19.90
CA PRO A 105 -7.04 -0.31 19.71
C PRO A 105 -6.28 -1.41 20.48
N VAL A 106 -5.40 -2.10 19.77
CA VAL A 106 -4.48 -3.09 20.35
C VAL A 106 -3.05 -2.73 19.98
N LYS A 107 -2.10 -3.11 20.87
CA LYS A 107 -0.68 -2.98 20.52
C LYS A 107 -0.35 -4.04 19.47
N PRO A 108 0.18 -3.67 18.30
CA PRO A 108 0.57 -4.65 17.28
C PRO A 108 1.74 -5.51 17.77
N PRO A 109 1.90 -6.73 17.23
CA PRO A 109 3.05 -7.56 17.50
C PRO A 109 4.36 -6.83 17.17
N GLU A 110 5.34 -6.92 18.06
CA GLU A 110 6.66 -6.31 17.84
C GLU A 110 7.46 -7.13 16.83
N SER A 111 8.11 -6.43 15.92
CA SER A 111 9.11 -6.98 15.01
C SER A 111 10.40 -6.19 15.21
N PRO A 112 11.46 -6.80 15.74
CA PRO A 112 12.73 -6.10 15.96
C PRO A 112 13.23 -5.43 14.68
N SER A 113 13.85 -4.24 14.82
CA SER A 113 14.37 -3.45 13.70
C SER A 113 13.36 -3.03 12.64
N VAL A 114 12.05 -3.23 12.89
CA VAL A 114 10.96 -2.78 12.03
C VAL A 114 10.16 -1.71 12.74
N THR A 115 10.02 -0.57 12.10
CA THR A 115 9.15 0.53 12.55
C THR A 115 8.28 1.02 11.40
N TYR A 116 7.13 1.59 11.72
CA TYR A 116 6.29 2.21 10.72
C TYR A 116 5.53 3.40 11.30
N SER A 117 5.19 4.34 10.42
CA SER A 117 4.28 5.45 10.70
C SER A 117 3.21 5.52 9.61
N CYS A 118 2.02 5.98 10.00
CA CYS A 118 0.87 6.05 9.09
C CYS A 118 0.31 7.46 9.04
N TYR A 119 -0.01 7.92 7.83
CA TYR A 119 -0.63 9.21 7.55
C TYR A 119 -1.84 9.02 6.64
N TYR A 120 -2.83 9.86 6.76
CA TYR A 120 -4.00 9.88 5.88
C TYR A 120 -4.72 11.23 5.95
N ASN A 121 -5.45 11.56 4.90
CA ASN A 121 -6.40 12.68 4.90
C ASN A 121 -7.72 12.23 5.50
N ASN A 122 -8.46 13.15 6.12
CA ASN A 122 -9.72 12.84 6.75
C ASN A 122 -10.87 12.82 5.74
N TYR A 123 -11.73 11.80 5.86
CA TYR A 123 -12.96 11.72 5.09
C TYR A 123 -13.92 12.84 5.46
N GLU A 124 -14.64 13.40 4.47
CA GLU A 124 -15.54 14.55 4.52
C GLU A 124 -14.87 15.88 4.89
N THR A 125 -13.90 15.91 5.78
CA THR A 125 -13.22 17.16 6.16
C THR A 125 -12.23 17.61 5.11
N ASP A 126 -11.48 16.66 4.54
CA ASP A 126 -10.48 16.95 3.52
C ASP A 126 -10.93 16.46 2.14
N PHE A 127 -11.44 15.23 2.03
CA PHE A 127 -11.85 14.58 0.78
C PHE A 127 -13.07 13.69 0.97
N VAL A 128 -13.78 13.43 -0.14
CA VAL A 128 -14.99 12.55 -0.18
C VAL A 128 -14.84 11.36 -1.15
N ASP A 129 -13.65 11.08 -1.60
CA ASP A 129 -13.31 9.97 -2.49
C ASP A 129 -12.38 8.96 -1.80
N SER A 130 -12.34 7.72 -2.31
CA SER A 130 -11.54 6.63 -1.73
C SER A 130 -10.04 6.83 -1.90
N ASN A 131 -9.60 7.46 -3.00
CA ASN A 131 -8.19 7.56 -3.32
C ASN A 131 -7.49 8.59 -2.44
N ASN A 132 -8.06 9.79 -2.32
CA ASN A 132 -7.43 10.85 -1.53
C ASN A 132 -7.48 10.63 0.00
N ILE A 133 -8.22 9.63 0.47
CA ILE A 133 -8.17 9.16 1.86
C ILE A 133 -7.33 7.89 2.05
N SER A 134 -6.49 7.52 1.09
CA SER A 134 -5.58 6.38 1.21
C SER A 134 -4.69 6.48 2.45
N LEU A 135 -4.41 5.33 3.07
CA LEU A 135 -3.46 5.22 4.16
C LEU A 135 -2.04 5.16 3.59
N VAL A 136 -1.26 6.20 3.84
CA VAL A 136 0.17 6.23 3.50
C VAL A 136 0.96 5.62 4.64
N THR A 137 1.79 4.62 4.36
CA THR A 137 2.67 4.01 5.35
C THR A 137 4.13 4.27 5.00
N PHE A 138 4.90 4.79 5.95
CA PHE A 138 6.35 4.70 5.93
C PHE A 138 6.76 3.47 6.73
N LEU A 139 7.51 2.58 6.10
CA LEU A 139 8.05 1.37 6.69
C LEU A 139 9.56 1.45 6.72
N THR A 140 10.17 1.24 7.88
CA THR A 140 11.62 1.12 8.01
C THR A 140 11.97 -0.27 8.53
N CYS A 141 12.80 -1.00 7.78
CA CYS A 141 13.32 -2.31 8.16
C CYS A 141 14.84 -2.27 8.08
N ASN A 142 15.54 -2.57 9.18
CA ASN A 142 17.01 -2.51 9.28
C ASN A 142 17.61 -1.20 8.73
N GLY A 143 16.92 -0.07 8.92
CA GLY A 143 17.33 1.25 8.41
C GLY A 143 17.02 1.51 6.93
N TYR A 144 16.46 0.54 6.22
CA TYR A 144 15.98 0.73 4.85
C TYR A 144 14.52 1.18 4.84
N LYS A 145 14.24 2.32 4.22
CA LYS A 145 12.94 3.00 4.31
C LYS A 145 12.14 2.90 3.02
N PHE A 146 10.89 2.49 3.15
CA PHE A 146 9.88 2.43 2.09
C PHE A 146 8.78 3.46 2.35
N ILE A 147 8.14 3.92 1.27
CA ILE A 147 6.83 4.56 1.34
C ILE A 147 5.82 3.74 0.52
N ILE A 148 4.66 3.48 1.12
CA ILE A 148 3.54 2.73 0.54
C ILE A 148 2.31 3.64 0.62
N PRO A 149 1.98 4.38 -0.45
CA PRO A 149 0.97 5.44 -0.42
C PRO A 149 -0.45 4.97 -0.77
N GLY A 150 -0.64 3.69 -1.13
CA GLY A 150 -1.90 3.26 -1.74
C GLY A 150 -2.18 4.01 -3.03
N ASP A 151 -3.43 4.42 -3.21
CA ASP A 151 -3.88 5.11 -4.41
C ASP A 151 -4.05 6.63 -4.23
N LEU A 152 -3.26 7.20 -3.30
CA LEU A 152 -3.30 8.63 -3.02
C LEU A 152 -3.06 9.44 -4.31
N GLU A 153 -3.97 10.36 -4.63
CA GLU A 153 -3.86 11.21 -5.80
C GLU A 153 -3.17 12.55 -5.47
N LYS A 154 -2.85 13.31 -6.50
CA LYS A 154 -2.14 14.59 -6.38
C LYS A 154 -2.75 15.54 -5.34
N PRO A 155 -4.08 15.78 -5.27
CA PRO A 155 -4.66 16.63 -4.24
C PRO A 155 -4.40 16.10 -2.82
N GLY A 156 -4.49 14.80 -2.63
CA GLY A 156 -4.20 14.15 -1.34
C GLY A 156 -2.75 14.30 -0.92
N TRP A 157 -1.80 14.17 -1.85
CA TRP A 157 -0.39 14.47 -1.63
C TRP A 157 -0.17 15.92 -1.20
N GLU A 158 -0.75 16.87 -1.95
CA GLU A 158 -0.60 18.31 -1.66
C GLU A 158 -1.17 18.68 -0.29
N LYS A 159 -2.19 17.98 0.18
CA LYS A 159 -2.74 18.15 1.53
C LYS A 159 -1.77 17.63 2.59
N LEU A 160 -1.24 16.41 2.44
CA LEU A 160 -0.29 15.81 3.39
C LEU A 160 1.04 16.58 3.45
N LEU A 161 1.50 17.17 2.36
CA LEU A 161 2.71 17.98 2.32
C LEU A 161 2.63 19.27 3.17
N ASN A 162 1.45 19.65 3.66
CA ASN A 162 1.32 20.73 4.65
C ASN A 162 1.71 20.28 6.08
N ASP A 163 1.86 18.99 6.31
CA ASP A 163 2.36 18.45 7.59
C ASP A 163 3.89 18.32 7.55
N THR A 164 4.55 19.08 8.40
CA THR A 164 6.04 19.06 8.50
C THR A 164 6.58 17.71 8.96
N ASN A 165 5.82 16.93 9.74
CA ASN A 165 6.24 15.59 10.14
C ASN A 165 6.17 14.63 8.94
N PHE A 166 5.11 14.73 8.12
CA PHE A 166 5.02 13.98 6.88
C PHE A 166 6.19 14.30 5.93
N CYS A 167 6.51 15.58 5.73
CA CYS A 167 7.65 15.98 4.91
C CYS A 167 8.99 15.45 5.47
N ARG A 168 9.14 15.37 6.79
CA ARG A 168 10.33 14.77 7.41
C ARG A 168 10.39 13.27 7.19
N GLU A 169 9.26 12.57 7.20
CA GLU A 169 9.22 11.15 6.89
C GLU A 169 9.60 10.83 5.44
N LEU A 170 9.36 11.73 4.50
CA LEU A 170 9.79 11.57 3.10
C LEU A 170 11.32 11.57 2.95
N GLN A 171 12.04 12.19 3.89
CA GLN A 171 13.51 12.14 3.88
C GLN A 171 13.98 10.69 4.07
N ASP A 172 15.07 10.34 3.40
CA ASP A 172 15.69 9.00 3.45
C ASP A 172 14.84 7.83 2.91
N VAL A 173 13.71 8.08 2.27
CA VAL A 173 12.98 7.04 1.53
C VAL A 173 13.90 6.45 0.45
N LYS A 174 14.07 5.12 0.47
CA LYS A 174 14.90 4.36 -0.47
C LYS A 174 14.08 3.72 -1.58
N THR A 175 12.94 3.14 -1.23
CA THR A 175 11.99 2.58 -2.20
C THR A 175 10.67 3.34 -2.11
N PHE A 176 10.26 3.87 -3.26
CA PHE A 176 9.00 4.60 -3.41
C PHE A 176 8.03 3.73 -4.21
N ILE A 177 6.96 3.22 -3.56
CA ILE A 177 5.88 2.56 -4.30
C ILE A 177 5.06 3.65 -4.99
N ALA A 178 4.95 3.56 -6.31
CA ALA A 178 4.24 4.56 -7.08
C ALA A 178 2.76 4.56 -6.73
N SER A 179 2.25 5.72 -6.31
CA SER A 179 0.85 5.88 -5.93
C SER A 179 -0.08 5.61 -7.10
N HIS A 180 -1.26 5.04 -6.79
CA HIS A 180 -2.29 4.71 -7.77
C HIS A 180 -1.70 3.91 -8.96
N HIS A 181 -0.90 2.89 -8.61
CA HIS A 181 -0.21 2.02 -9.57
C HIS A 181 0.69 2.78 -10.58
N GLY A 182 1.12 4.00 -10.23
CA GLY A 182 1.91 4.89 -11.08
C GLY A 182 1.11 5.63 -12.16
N ARG A 183 -0.21 5.75 -12.02
CA ARG A 183 -1.05 6.57 -12.91
C ARG A 183 -0.73 8.05 -12.78
N GLU A 184 -1.07 8.82 -13.80
CA GLU A 184 -0.79 10.27 -13.85
C GLU A 184 -1.41 11.03 -12.68
N ASN A 185 -2.65 10.70 -12.30
CA ASN A 185 -3.33 11.35 -11.19
C ASN A 185 -2.71 11.03 -9.81
N GLY A 186 -1.98 9.90 -9.67
CA GLY A 186 -1.21 9.55 -8.47
C GLY A 186 0.14 10.28 -8.37
N TYR A 187 0.60 10.91 -9.45
CA TYR A 187 1.89 11.61 -9.47
C TYR A 187 1.79 13.03 -8.88
N CYS A 188 2.67 13.35 -7.94
CA CYS A 188 2.83 14.68 -7.38
C CYS A 188 4.32 15.06 -7.36
N GLU A 189 4.73 15.99 -8.21
CA GLU A 189 6.13 16.43 -8.33
C GLU A 189 6.70 16.97 -7.02
N LYS A 190 5.88 17.73 -6.25
CA LYS A 190 6.28 18.35 -4.98
C LYS A 190 6.76 17.33 -3.92
N VAL A 191 6.32 16.07 -3.99
CA VAL A 191 6.80 15.01 -3.10
C VAL A 191 8.30 14.80 -3.26
N PHE A 192 8.81 14.91 -4.49
CA PHE A 192 10.21 14.69 -4.81
C PHE A 192 11.12 15.89 -4.50
N GLU A 193 10.55 17.02 -4.05
CA GLU A 193 11.32 18.09 -3.40
C GLU A 193 11.81 17.66 -2.00
N HIS A 194 11.14 16.66 -1.38
CA HIS A 194 11.43 16.15 -0.05
C HIS A 194 12.12 14.79 -0.05
N CYS A 195 12.02 14.00 -1.14
CA CYS A 195 12.67 12.70 -1.22
C CYS A 195 13.33 12.47 -2.59
N CYS A 196 14.42 11.70 -2.57
CA CYS A 196 15.09 11.20 -3.77
C CYS A 196 15.35 9.71 -3.56
N PRO A 197 14.38 8.84 -3.92
CA PRO A 197 14.49 7.41 -3.67
C PRO A 197 15.60 6.78 -4.52
N ASP A 198 16.05 5.60 -4.10
CA ASP A 198 16.97 4.81 -4.92
C ASP A 198 16.23 4.17 -6.09
N VAL A 199 14.97 3.77 -5.87
CA VAL A 199 14.12 3.15 -6.92
C VAL A 199 12.64 3.46 -6.70
N VAL A 200 11.90 3.59 -7.79
CA VAL A 200 10.43 3.64 -7.78
C VAL A 200 9.87 2.32 -8.27
N VAL A 201 8.85 1.80 -7.59
CA VAL A 201 8.22 0.52 -7.91
C VAL A 201 6.76 0.73 -8.32
N PHE A 202 6.39 0.19 -9.46
CA PHE A 202 5.02 0.17 -9.95
C PHE A 202 4.41 -1.21 -9.69
N SER A 203 3.31 -1.25 -8.95
CA SER A 203 2.45 -2.43 -8.88
C SER A 203 1.45 -2.35 -10.03
N ASP A 204 1.79 -2.91 -11.18
CA ASP A 204 0.98 -2.81 -12.38
C ASP A 204 0.72 -4.18 -13.02
N ALA A 205 -0.36 -4.27 -13.80
CA ALA A 205 -0.76 -5.47 -14.52
C ALA A 205 -0.28 -5.46 -15.97
N SER A 206 -0.47 -6.59 -16.66
CA SER A 206 -0.08 -6.79 -18.07
C SER A 206 -0.80 -5.89 -19.07
N ILE A 207 -1.92 -5.27 -18.68
CA ILE A 207 -2.69 -4.37 -19.55
C ILE A 207 -1.99 -3.02 -19.67
N LYS A 208 -1.84 -2.55 -20.90
CA LYS A 208 -1.23 -1.26 -21.22
C LYS A 208 -2.16 -0.10 -20.85
N HIS A 209 -2.05 0.41 -19.65
CA HIS A 209 -2.67 1.66 -19.24
C HIS A 209 -1.70 2.85 -19.35
N GLU A 210 -2.17 4.04 -19.04
CA GLU A 210 -1.41 5.28 -19.02
C GLU A 210 -0.20 5.27 -18.07
N THR A 211 -0.20 4.36 -17.06
CA THR A 211 0.92 4.05 -16.17
C THR A 211 2.27 3.92 -16.89
N GLN A 212 2.29 3.40 -18.09
CA GLN A 212 3.54 3.24 -18.85
C GLN A 212 4.16 4.57 -19.27
N LYS A 213 3.37 5.63 -19.41
CA LYS A 213 3.85 6.96 -19.76
C LYS A 213 4.55 7.65 -18.60
N MET A 214 4.21 7.26 -17.34
CA MET A 214 4.74 7.89 -16.13
C MET A 214 6.10 7.33 -15.71
N SER A 215 6.51 6.15 -16.18
CA SER A 215 7.77 5.52 -15.76
C SER A 215 9.00 6.41 -16.06
N GLY A 216 9.04 7.08 -17.20
CA GLY A 216 10.10 8.03 -17.55
C GLY A 216 10.12 9.29 -16.68
N ILE A 217 8.96 9.72 -16.17
CA ILE A 217 8.83 10.86 -15.26
C ILE A 217 9.34 10.48 -13.87
N TYR A 218 8.86 9.37 -13.33
CA TYR A 218 9.32 8.86 -12.03
C TYR A 218 10.82 8.52 -12.03
N ALA A 219 11.36 7.99 -13.14
CA ALA A 219 12.78 7.66 -13.25
C ALA A 219 13.72 8.86 -13.04
N ARG A 220 13.27 10.08 -13.33
CA ARG A 220 14.06 11.32 -13.13
C ARG A 220 14.28 11.66 -11.65
N HIS A 221 13.46 11.12 -10.77
CA HIS A 221 13.50 11.37 -9.33
C HIS A 221 14.27 10.29 -8.55
N ALA A 222 14.60 9.16 -9.20
CA ALA A 222 15.30 8.05 -8.55
C ALA A 222 16.79 8.05 -8.87
N ARG A 223 17.62 7.64 -7.89
CA ARG A 223 19.07 7.51 -8.05
C ARG A 223 19.46 6.34 -8.95
N GLY A 224 18.67 5.28 -8.95
CA GLY A 224 18.94 4.02 -9.65
C GLY A 224 19.60 2.97 -8.76
N ILE A 225 19.20 1.72 -8.97
CA ILE A 225 19.78 0.54 -8.31
C ILE A 225 20.32 -0.44 -9.35
N GLN A 226 21.24 -1.32 -8.93
CA GLN A 226 21.67 -2.43 -9.79
C GLN A 226 20.61 -3.54 -9.73
N PHE A 227 19.99 -3.84 -10.86
CA PHE A 227 18.97 -4.88 -10.97
C PHE A 227 19.06 -5.54 -12.34
N GLY A 228 19.17 -6.88 -12.38
CA GLY A 228 19.31 -7.63 -13.63
C GLY A 228 20.54 -7.21 -14.47
N GLY A 229 21.67 -6.86 -13.83
CA GLY A 229 22.93 -6.48 -14.47
C GLY A 229 22.96 -5.07 -15.08
N ARG A 230 21.98 -4.23 -14.78
CA ARG A 230 21.92 -2.84 -15.26
C ARG A 230 21.38 -1.89 -14.21
N THR A 231 21.65 -0.60 -14.34
CA THR A 231 21.04 0.42 -13.49
C THR A 231 19.58 0.61 -13.86
N ARG A 232 18.69 0.48 -12.85
CA ARG A 232 17.25 0.66 -13.00
C ARG A 232 16.78 1.72 -12.02
N HIS A 233 16.04 2.68 -12.52
CA HIS A 233 15.40 3.76 -11.73
C HIS A 233 13.95 3.43 -11.39
N VAL A 234 13.32 2.61 -12.21
CA VAL A 234 11.95 2.12 -12.05
C VAL A 234 11.93 0.61 -12.23
N LEU A 235 11.24 -0.09 -11.35
CA LEU A 235 10.85 -1.50 -11.46
C LEU A 235 9.34 -1.59 -11.57
N SER A 236 8.82 -2.65 -12.18
CA SER A 236 7.39 -2.91 -12.22
C SER A 236 7.07 -4.39 -12.13
N THR A 237 6.00 -4.73 -11.40
CA THR A 237 5.56 -6.12 -11.28
C THR A 237 5.20 -6.74 -12.64
N ARG A 238 4.78 -5.93 -13.59
CA ARG A 238 4.48 -6.37 -14.96
C ARG A 238 5.70 -6.84 -15.73
N GLN A 239 6.86 -6.16 -15.57
CA GLN A 239 8.08 -6.47 -16.34
C GLN A 239 9.02 -7.38 -15.55
N ASP A 240 9.08 -7.18 -14.25
CA ASP A 240 10.11 -7.75 -13.39
C ASP A 240 9.56 -8.86 -12.49
N GLY A 241 8.22 -9.13 -12.52
CA GLY A 241 7.57 -10.14 -11.70
C GLY A 241 7.44 -9.72 -10.24
N ALA A 242 7.39 -10.69 -9.32
CA ALA A 242 7.46 -10.43 -7.90
C ALA A 242 8.84 -9.86 -7.53
N LEU A 243 8.83 -8.78 -6.75
CA LEU A 243 10.06 -8.10 -6.32
C LEU A 243 10.34 -8.42 -4.86
N GLU A 244 11.58 -8.78 -4.55
CA GLU A 244 12.02 -9.13 -3.20
C GLU A 244 13.19 -8.25 -2.76
N TRP A 245 13.13 -7.77 -1.51
CA TRP A 245 14.18 -7.05 -0.82
C TRP A 245 14.67 -7.89 0.37
N PRO A 246 15.84 -8.52 0.28
CA PRO A 246 16.48 -9.14 1.44
C PRO A 246 17.07 -8.01 2.32
N LEU A 247 16.50 -7.79 3.50
CA LEU A 247 16.81 -6.69 4.42
C LEU A 247 17.34 -7.17 5.78
#